data_4066a8b797915ebc391f15e3ca7a62fe
#
_entry.id   4066a8b797915ebc391f15e3ca7a62fe
#
_cell.length_a   1.000
_cell.length_b   1.000
_cell.length_c   1.000
_cell.angle_alpha   90.00
_cell.angle_beta   90.00
_cell.angle_gamma   90.00
#
_symmetry.space_group_name_H-M   'P 1'
#
loop_
_entity.id
_entity.type
_entity.pdbx_description
1 polymer ?
#
loop_
_entity_poly.entity_id
_entity_poly.type
_entity_poly.pdbx_seq_one_letter_code
_entity_poly.pdbx_strand_id
1 'polypeptide(L)'
;MPFTRKNLKHDLEDYGPRFDGAPDLEFRAATKALDLEQSGLTYQRVPPGYRFPYGHTHKTQEEVYVVVRGSGRMKIDDEIVELEEWDAVRVPPGAWRGYEAGPDGLEILVIGAPNLGEDPREDVEGRRDWWAD
;
A
#
# COMPACT_ATOMS: atom_id res chain seq x y z
N MET A 1 -17.13 2.39 24.00
CA MET A 1 -17.65 2.23 22.63
C MET A 1 -17.11 0.93 22.05
N PRO A 2 -17.96 0.07 21.49
CA PRO A 2 -17.50 -1.20 20.93
C PRO A 2 -16.91 -1.06 19.52
N PHE A 3 -16.75 0.16 19.04
CA PHE A 3 -16.21 0.41 17.72
C PHE A 3 -15.29 1.62 17.73
N THR A 4 -14.45 1.72 16.70
CA THR A 4 -13.64 2.91 16.42
C THR A 4 -13.99 3.46 15.04
N ARG A 5 -13.93 4.77 14.90
CA ARG A 5 -14.20 5.44 13.62
C ARG A 5 -13.16 6.53 13.38
N LYS A 6 -12.52 6.47 12.23
CA LYS A 6 -11.55 7.49 11.79
C LYS A 6 -11.82 7.83 10.33
N ASN A 7 -11.66 9.08 9.99
CA ASN A 7 -11.62 9.46 8.58
C ASN A 7 -10.18 9.26 8.10
N LEU A 8 -10.00 8.47 7.05
CA LEU A 8 -8.66 8.11 6.58
C LEU A 8 -7.85 9.32 6.08
N LYS A 9 -8.52 10.37 5.63
CA LYS A 9 -7.86 11.56 5.09
C LYS A 9 -7.70 12.68 6.11
N HIS A 10 -8.58 12.77 7.08
CA HIS A 10 -8.61 13.89 8.04
C HIS A 10 -8.01 13.56 9.40
N ASP A 11 -8.12 12.29 9.83
CA ASP A 11 -7.82 11.90 11.19
C ASP A 11 -6.49 11.14 11.34
N LEU A 12 -5.77 10.92 10.24
CA LEU A 12 -4.53 10.16 10.23
C LEU A 12 -3.35 11.02 9.77
N GLU A 13 -2.20 10.77 10.38
CA GLU A 13 -0.96 11.42 9.95
C GLU A 13 -0.56 10.90 8.56
N ASP A 14 -0.06 11.83 7.73
CA ASP A 14 0.47 11.49 6.41
C ASP A 14 1.97 11.21 6.51
N TYR A 15 2.36 9.96 6.26
CA TYR A 15 3.76 9.53 6.23
C TYR A 15 4.39 9.65 4.84
N GLY A 16 3.64 10.11 3.84
CA GLY A 16 4.14 10.27 2.47
C GLY A 16 5.43 11.07 2.37
N PRO A 17 5.55 12.22 3.06
CA PRO A 17 6.78 13.03 3.03
C PRO A 17 8.03 12.31 3.54
N ARG A 18 7.88 11.20 4.25
CA ARG A 18 9.01 10.40 4.74
C ARG A 18 9.60 9.48 3.68
N PHE A 19 8.92 9.31 2.54
CA PHE A 19 9.43 8.53 1.42
C PHE A 19 10.21 9.42 0.47
N ASP A 20 11.46 9.07 0.21
CA ASP A 20 12.34 9.85 -0.65
C ASP A 20 11.81 9.94 -2.08
N GLY A 21 11.87 11.14 -2.66
CA GLY A 21 11.54 11.37 -4.05
C GLY A 21 10.06 11.47 -4.37
N ALA A 22 9.21 11.54 -3.36
CA ALA A 22 7.76 11.59 -3.55
C ALA A 22 7.10 12.65 -2.67
N PRO A 23 7.37 13.96 -2.90
CA PRO A 23 6.84 15.00 -2.02
C PRO A 23 5.32 15.08 -1.97
N ASP A 24 4.63 14.63 -3.03
CA ASP A 24 3.16 14.66 -3.11
C ASP A 24 2.51 13.31 -2.80
N LEU A 25 3.29 12.33 -2.39
CA LEU A 25 2.76 11.03 -1.99
C LEU A 25 2.01 11.16 -0.66
N GLU A 26 0.79 10.61 -0.59
CA GLU A 26 0.09 10.42 0.68
C GLU A 26 0.17 8.96 1.10
N PHE A 27 0.49 8.74 2.36
CA PHE A 27 0.55 7.41 2.95
C PHE A 27 0.01 7.48 4.37
N ARG A 28 -1.20 6.97 4.59
CA ARG A 28 -1.89 7.07 5.88
C ARG A 28 -2.21 5.68 6.40
N ALA A 29 -1.56 5.32 7.49
CA ALA A 29 -1.75 4.01 8.12
C ALA A 29 -2.87 4.08 9.16
N ALA A 30 -3.83 3.18 9.04
CA ALA A 30 -5.02 3.17 9.89
C ALA A 30 -5.05 2.03 10.91
N THR A 31 -4.12 1.09 10.82
CA THR A 31 -4.15 -0.12 11.65
C THR A 31 -4.21 0.19 13.14
N LYS A 32 -3.29 0.99 13.66
CA LYS A 32 -3.27 1.37 15.08
C LYS A 32 -4.37 2.36 15.43
N ALA A 33 -4.61 3.33 14.55
CA ALA A 33 -5.61 4.37 14.80
C ALA A 33 -7.01 3.81 14.95
N LEU A 34 -7.32 2.73 14.21
CA LEU A 34 -8.61 2.03 14.30
C LEU A 34 -8.63 0.90 15.33
N ASP A 35 -7.53 0.65 16.02
CA ASP A 35 -7.38 -0.48 16.95
C ASP A 35 -7.65 -1.83 16.29
N LEU A 36 -7.18 -2.01 15.06
CA LEU A 36 -7.35 -3.27 14.34
C LEU A 36 -6.48 -4.36 14.96
N GLU A 37 -7.06 -5.51 15.21
CA GLU A 37 -6.37 -6.66 15.79
C GLU A 37 -6.16 -7.78 14.78
N GLN A 38 -7.03 -7.89 13.79
CA GLN A 38 -7.03 -9.01 12.85
C GLN A 38 -6.79 -8.61 11.40
N SER A 39 -6.49 -7.34 11.17
CA SER A 39 -6.22 -6.86 9.82
C SER A 39 -5.39 -5.59 9.88
N GLY A 40 -4.81 -5.21 8.75
CA GLY A 40 -4.14 -3.94 8.57
C GLY A 40 -4.83 -3.14 7.48
N LEU A 41 -4.72 -1.83 7.54
CA LEU A 41 -5.32 -0.94 6.56
C LEU A 41 -4.45 0.29 6.36
N THR A 42 -4.14 0.59 5.10
CA THR A 42 -3.54 1.87 4.71
C THR A 42 -4.30 2.48 3.55
N TYR A 43 -4.29 3.80 3.51
CA TYR A 43 -4.73 4.58 2.35
C TYR A 43 -3.50 5.25 1.74
N GLN A 44 -3.39 5.17 0.41
CA GLN A 44 -2.27 5.78 -0.30
C GLN A 44 -2.77 6.50 -1.54
N ARG A 45 -2.20 7.69 -1.79
CA ARG A 45 -2.42 8.44 -3.02
C ARG A 45 -1.07 8.67 -3.69
N VAL A 46 -0.93 8.08 -4.86
CA VAL A 46 0.30 8.17 -5.66
C VAL A 46 0.08 9.24 -6.75
N PRO A 47 0.95 10.26 -6.84
CA PRO A 47 0.79 11.32 -7.84
C PRO A 47 0.81 10.81 -9.27
N PRO A 48 0.22 11.54 -10.23
CA PRO A 48 0.23 11.15 -11.63
C PRO A 48 1.62 10.80 -12.15
N GLY A 49 1.72 9.65 -12.81
CA GLY A 49 2.94 9.19 -13.44
C GLY A 49 4.05 8.75 -12.50
N TYR A 50 3.80 8.76 -11.20
CA TYR A 50 4.82 8.46 -10.21
C TYR A 50 4.86 6.98 -9.86
N ARG A 51 6.09 6.43 -9.78
CA ARG A 51 6.31 5.06 -9.33
C ARG A 51 6.71 5.08 -7.86
N PHE A 52 6.04 4.28 -7.02
CA PHE A 52 6.41 4.16 -5.61
C PHE A 52 7.88 3.73 -5.53
N PRO A 53 8.70 4.38 -4.67
CA PRO A 53 10.16 4.19 -4.72
C PRO A 53 10.66 2.82 -4.28
N TYR A 54 9.82 2.04 -3.63
CA TYR A 54 10.23 0.73 -3.11
C TYR A 54 9.33 -0.38 -3.64
N GLY A 55 9.93 -1.52 -4.00
CA GLY A 55 9.21 -2.77 -4.02
C GLY A 55 9.35 -3.43 -2.65
N HIS A 56 8.41 -4.29 -2.27
CA HIS A 56 8.49 -5.00 -1.02
C HIS A 56 7.83 -6.37 -1.09
N THR A 57 8.14 -7.18 -0.12
CA THR A 57 7.51 -8.48 0.09
C THR A 57 7.23 -8.68 1.57
N HIS A 58 6.23 -9.49 1.86
CA HIS A 58 5.90 -9.91 3.23
C HIS A 58 6.17 -11.39 3.38
N LYS A 59 6.69 -11.79 4.53
CA LYS A 59 6.98 -13.21 4.79
C LYS A 59 5.71 -14.01 5.06
N THR A 60 4.77 -13.43 5.80
CA THR A 60 3.56 -14.13 6.23
C THR A 60 2.27 -13.39 5.91
N GLN A 61 2.32 -12.10 5.68
CA GLN A 61 1.12 -11.29 5.49
C GLN A 61 0.60 -11.36 4.05
N GLU A 62 -0.66 -11.74 3.91
CA GLU A 62 -1.42 -11.59 2.67
C GLU A 62 -1.96 -10.17 2.61
N GLU A 63 -1.93 -9.55 1.43
CA GLU A 63 -2.49 -8.22 1.23
C GLU A 63 -3.45 -8.20 0.05
N VAL A 64 -4.46 -7.32 0.15
CA VAL A 64 -5.35 -6.98 -0.97
C VAL A 64 -5.22 -5.50 -1.25
N TYR A 65 -4.95 -5.16 -2.49
CA TYR A 65 -4.88 -3.79 -2.99
C TYR A 65 -6.17 -3.47 -3.73
N VAL A 66 -6.87 -2.44 -3.30
CA VAL A 66 -8.14 -2.01 -3.93
C VAL A 66 -7.94 -0.63 -4.52
N VAL A 67 -8.14 -0.50 -5.83
CA VAL A 67 -8.08 0.79 -6.51
C VAL A 67 -9.42 1.51 -6.29
N VAL A 68 -9.38 2.64 -5.61
CA VAL A 68 -10.61 3.41 -5.34
C VAL A 68 -10.75 4.61 -6.27
N ARG A 69 -9.66 5.06 -6.89
CA ARG A 69 -9.68 6.16 -7.83
C ARG A 69 -8.44 6.14 -8.73
N GLY A 70 -8.61 6.53 -9.99
CA GLY A 70 -7.51 6.66 -10.92
C GLY A 70 -7.13 5.35 -11.59
N SER A 71 -5.88 5.26 -12.01
CA SER A 71 -5.36 4.11 -12.74
C SER A 71 -3.86 3.94 -12.47
N GLY A 72 -3.33 2.81 -12.87
CA GLY A 72 -1.90 2.56 -12.73
C GLY A 72 -1.52 1.17 -13.17
N ARG A 73 -0.34 0.76 -12.71
CA ARG A 73 0.18 -0.58 -12.94
C ARG A 73 0.77 -1.12 -11.65
N MET A 74 0.75 -2.42 -11.52
CA MET A 74 1.38 -3.12 -10.41
C MET A 74 2.29 -4.21 -10.97
N LYS A 75 3.53 -4.23 -10.50
CA LYS A 75 4.43 -5.33 -10.83
C LYS A 75 4.42 -6.30 -9.65
N ILE A 76 4.13 -7.55 -9.93
CA ILE A 76 4.10 -8.63 -8.94
C ILE A 76 5.05 -9.71 -9.45
N ASP A 77 6.18 -9.87 -8.78
CA ASP A 77 7.33 -10.66 -9.28
C ASP A 77 7.68 -10.22 -10.71
N ASP A 78 7.48 -11.07 -11.71
CA ASP A 78 7.79 -10.76 -13.11
C ASP A 78 6.59 -10.31 -13.93
N GLU A 79 5.40 -10.23 -13.33
CA GLU A 79 4.18 -9.87 -14.04
C GLU A 79 3.81 -8.42 -13.82
N ILE A 80 3.35 -7.75 -14.88
CA ILE A 80 2.84 -6.39 -14.81
C ILE A 80 1.34 -6.45 -15.10
N VAL A 81 0.56 -5.88 -14.16
CA VAL A 81 -0.90 -5.86 -14.21
C VAL A 81 -1.38 -4.43 -14.33
N GLU A 82 -2.22 -4.16 -15.33
CA GLU A 82 -2.89 -2.85 -15.45
C GLU A 82 -4.00 -2.76 -14.39
N LEU A 83 -4.11 -1.57 -13.79
CA LEU A 83 -5.08 -1.30 -12.73
C LEU A 83 -6.07 -0.23 -13.17
N GLU A 84 -7.35 -0.47 -12.91
CA GLU A 84 -8.41 0.54 -13.06
C GLU A 84 -9.27 0.59 -11.81
N GLU A 85 -10.15 1.59 -11.75
CA GLU A 85 -11.02 1.79 -10.57
C GLU A 85 -11.79 0.50 -10.23
N TRP A 86 -11.80 0.21 -8.94
CA TRP A 86 -12.48 -0.95 -8.32
C TRP A 86 -11.83 -2.29 -8.58
N ASP A 87 -10.66 -2.33 -9.23
CA ASP A 87 -9.87 -3.55 -9.26
C ASP A 87 -9.38 -3.89 -7.85
N ALA A 88 -9.43 -5.17 -7.53
CA ALA A 88 -8.86 -5.71 -6.30
C ALA A 88 -7.82 -6.76 -6.67
N VAL A 89 -6.61 -6.62 -6.11
CA VAL A 89 -5.51 -7.53 -6.40
C VAL A 89 -5.04 -8.17 -5.09
N ARG A 90 -5.14 -9.48 -5.01
CA ARG A 90 -4.57 -10.23 -3.90
C ARG A 90 -3.10 -10.52 -4.18
N VAL A 91 -2.24 -10.19 -3.22
CA VAL A 91 -0.82 -10.53 -3.29
C VAL A 91 -0.48 -11.48 -2.16
N PRO A 92 -0.03 -12.71 -2.48
CA PRO A 92 0.31 -13.68 -1.45
C PRO A 92 1.62 -13.34 -0.75
N PRO A 93 1.86 -13.91 0.44
CA PRO A 93 3.16 -13.82 1.09
C PRO A 93 4.27 -14.32 0.16
N GLY A 94 5.42 -13.72 0.22
CA GLY A 94 6.58 -14.09 -0.57
C GLY A 94 6.69 -13.43 -1.94
N ALA A 95 5.59 -12.94 -2.49
CA ALA A 95 5.63 -12.23 -3.77
C ALA A 95 6.15 -10.80 -3.58
N TRP A 96 7.03 -10.37 -4.45
CA TRP A 96 7.49 -8.98 -4.49
C TRP A 96 6.47 -8.13 -5.25
N ARG A 97 6.20 -6.92 -4.78
CA ARG A 97 5.27 -6.03 -5.45
C ARG A 97 5.72 -4.59 -5.36
N GLY A 98 5.33 -3.83 -6.38
CA GLY A 98 5.44 -2.39 -6.44
C GLY A 98 4.36 -1.84 -7.36
N TYR A 99 4.08 -0.55 -7.28
CA TYR A 99 3.02 0.05 -8.08
C TYR A 99 3.42 1.43 -8.59
N GLU A 100 2.76 1.82 -9.68
CA GLU A 100 3.00 3.07 -10.38
C GLU A 100 1.66 3.68 -10.79
N ALA A 101 1.51 4.98 -10.57
CA ALA A 101 0.29 5.68 -10.97
C ALA A 101 0.28 5.96 -12.48
N GLY A 102 -0.91 5.90 -13.05
CA GLY A 102 -1.16 6.36 -14.41
C GLY A 102 -1.26 7.89 -14.50
N PRO A 103 -1.71 8.42 -15.65
CA PRO A 103 -1.70 9.87 -15.89
C PRO A 103 -2.63 10.67 -14.97
N ASP A 104 -3.62 10.02 -14.37
CA ASP A 104 -4.58 10.69 -13.47
C ASP A 104 -4.28 10.44 -11.99
N GLY A 105 -3.17 9.78 -11.68
CA GLY A 105 -2.87 9.38 -10.32
C GLY A 105 -3.52 8.06 -9.94
N LEU A 106 -3.22 7.59 -8.74
CA LEU A 106 -3.71 6.31 -8.24
C LEU A 106 -4.01 6.43 -6.75
N GLU A 107 -5.25 6.14 -6.36
CA GLU A 107 -5.62 6.03 -4.95
C GLU A 107 -5.99 4.60 -4.64
N ILE A 108 -5.35 4.04 -3.61
CA ILE A 108 -5.55 2.64 -3.22
C ILE A 108 -5.81 2.52 -1.72
N LEU A 109 -6.56 1.48 -1.39
CA LEU A 109 -6.63 0.95 -0.03
C LEU A 109 -5.85 -0.36 -0.04
N VAL A 110 -5.01 -0.55 0.97
CA VAL A 110 -4.29 -1.81 1.15
C VAL A 110 -4.78 -2.45 2.43
N ILE A 111 -5.31 -3.65 2.31
CA ILE A 111 -5.87 -4.43 3.42
C ILE A 111 -4.97 -5.63 3.62
N GLY A 112 -4.40 -5.74 4.81
CA GLY A 112 -3.49 -6.84 5.14
C GLY A 112 -4.07 -7.79 6.16
N ALA A 113 -3.64 -9.05 6.11
CA ALA A 113 -3.90 -10.04 7.15
C ALA A 113 -3.17 -9.63 8.44
N PRO A 114 -3.51 -10.22 9.59
CA PRO A 114 -2.82 -9.91 10.82
C PRO A 114 -1.32 -10.24 10.70
N ASN A 115 -0.50 -9.39 11.28
CA ASN A 115 0.92 -9.69 11.41
C ASN A 115 1.09 -10.67 12.56
N LEU A 116 1.59 -11.85 12.26
CA LEU A 116 1.74 -12.93 13.25
C LEU A 116 3.04 -12.83 14.03
N GLY A 117 3.94 -11.91 13.65
CA GLY A 117 5.19 -11.68 14.36
C GLY A 117 5.03 -10.63 15.46
N GLU A 118 5.98 -10.58 16.39
CA GLU A 118 5.98 -9.57 17.45
C GLU A 118 6.29 -8.18 16.91
N ASP A 119 7.13 -8.10 15.87
CA ASP A 119 7.52 -6.83 15.23
C ASP A 119 7.06 -6.84 13.77
N PRO A 120 6.12 -5.95 13.38
CA PRO A 120 5.65 -5.86 11.99
C PRO A 120 6.78 -5.65 10.98
N ARG A 121 7.86 -5.00 11.40
CA ARG A 121 9.00 -4.72 10.52
C ARG A 121 9.78 -5.98 10.14
N GLU A 122 9.67 -7.04 10.92
CA GLU A 122 10.32 -8.31 10.63
C GLU A 122 9.62 -9.10 9.53
N ASP A 123 8.35 -8.81 9.28
CA ASP A 123 7.58 -9.47 8.23
C ASP A 123 7.86 -8.88 6.85
N VAL A 124 8.25 -7.62 6.78
CA VAL A 124 8.42 -6.90 5.52
C VAL A 124 9.89 -6.78 5.13
N GLU A 125 10.19 -6.98 3.86
CA GLU A 125 11.48 -6.67 3.26
C GLU A 125 11.25 -5.71 2.12
N GLY A 126 11.95 -4.57 2.13
CA GLY A 126 11.85 -3.56 1.09
C GLY A 126 13.13 -3.45 0.29
N ARG A 127 12.98 -3.06 -0.97
CA ARG A 127 14.12 -2.85 -1.85
C ARG A 127 13.87 -1.63 -2.72
N ARG A 128 14.75 -0.63 -2.58
CA ARG A 128 14.66 0.59 -3.39
C ARG A 128 14.94 0.26 -4.85
N ASP A 129 14.21 0.92 -5.75
CA ASP A 129 14.35 0.74 -7.20
C ASP A 129 14.19 -0.71 -7.68
N TRP A 130 13.47 -1.52 -6.90
CA TRP A 130 13.20 -2.92 -7.28
C TRP A 130 12.52 -3.02 -8.65
N TRP A 131 11.61 -2.11 -8.96
CA TRP A 131 10.96 -2.06 -10.27
C TRP A 131 11.65 -1.00 -11.14
N ALA A 132 12.91 -1.21 -11.45
CA ALA A 132 13.65 -0.38 -12.40
C ALA A 132 13.61 -1.04 -13.77
N ASP A 133 13.31 -0.24 -14.77
CA ASP A 133 13.28 -0.71 -16.16
C ASP A 133 14.68 -0.59 -16.79
#